data_0dac9f51baeac3a126e81f19d2b54f11
#
_entry.id   0dac9f51baeac3a126e81f19d2b54f11
#
_cell.length_a   1.000
_cell.length_b   1.000
_cell.length_c   1.000
_cell.angle_alpha   90.00
_cell.angle_beta   90.00
_cell.angle_gamma   90.00
#
_symmetry.space_group_name_H-M   'P 1'
#
loop_
_entity.id
_entity.type
_entity.pdbx_description
1 polymer ?
#
loop_
_entity_poly.entity_id
_entity_poly.type
_entity_poly.pdbx_seq_one_letter_code
_entity_poly.pdbx_strand_id
1 'polypeptide(L)'
;MEAIKRTKIVDVLKSEAFGTTVNVKGWVRTRRGSKQVSFIALNDGSTINNVQIVVDVDKLGEEFLKPITTGASISVNGTLVQSQGKGQNVEIQATEIEIYGSADPNTYPLQKKGHSMEFLREIAHLRPRTNTFGAVFRIRHNMAYAIHKFFHATPLCVGFAILRSTRRAAKNVCNGCTLL
;
A
#
# COMPACT_ATOMS: atom_id res chain seq x y z
N MET A 1 11.24 -20.22 15.09
CA MET A 1 9.93 -19.58 14.94
C MET A 1 9.63 -19.48 13.45
N GLU A 2 8.53 -20.03 13.00
CA GLU A 2 8.11 -19.86 11.60
C GLU A 2 7.77 -18.39 11.36
N ALA A 3 8.34 -17.80 10.32
CA ALA A 3 8.08 -16.41 9.98
C ALA A 3 6.62 -16.25 9.53
N ILE A 4 5.84 -15.44 10.24
CA ILE A 4 4.44 -15.17 9.90
C ILE A 4 4.41 -14.56 8.50
N LYS A 5 3.64 -15.17 7.60
CA LYS A 5 3.50 -14.70 6.21
C LYS A 5 2.87 -13.30 6.20
N ARG A 6 3.47 -12.40 5.40
CA ARG A 6 2.93 -11.04 5.22
C ARG A 6 1.51 -11.06 4.67
N THR A 7 0.61 -10.33 5.31
CA THR A 7 -0.77 -10.07 4.84
C THR A 7 -0.86 -8.65 4.26
N LYS A 8 -1.56 -8.49 3.13
CA LYS A 8 -1.79 -7.16 2.55
C LYS A 8 -2.80 -6.38 3.37
N ILE A 9 -2.63 -5.06 3.47
CA ILE A 9 -3.54 -4.20 4.24
C ILE A 9 -4.97 -4.27 3.70
N VAL A 10 -5.16 -4.40 2.37
CA VAL A 10 -6.50 -4.56 1.78
C VAL A 10 -7.22 -5.81 2.27
N ASP A 11 -6.49 -6.90 2.52
CA ASP A 11 -7.04 -8.16 3.01
C ASP A 11 -7.33 -8.07 4.52
N VAL A 12 -6.44 -7.43 5.29
CA VAL A 12 -6.64 -7.14 6.71
C VAL A 12 -7.90 -6.31 6.95
N LEU A 13 -8.11 -5.24 6.15
CA LEU A 13 -9.27 -4.36 6.28
C LEU A 13 -10.62 -5.04 5.95
N LYS A 14 -10.59 -6.15 5.22
CA LYS A 14 -11.76 -6.96 4.89
C LYS A 14 -11.95 -8.16 5.82
N SER A 15 -10.95 -8.45 6.64
CA SER A 15 -10.96 -9.62 7.51
C SER A 15 -11.86 -9.38 8.72
N GLU A 16 -12.65 -10.38 9.05
CA GLU A 16 -13.45 -10.47 10.28
C GLU A 16 -12.85 -11.47 11.28
N ALA A 17 -11.67 -12.00 10.99
CA ALA A 17 -10.99 -13.00 11.81
C ALA A 17 -10.26 -12.35 13.01
N PHE A 18 -11.04 -11.76 13.92
CA PHE A 18 -10.50 -11.13 15.12
C PHE A 18 -9.77 -12.15 16.02
N GLY A 19 -8.75 -11.69 16.72
CA GLY A 19 -7.90 -12.54 17.56
C GLY A 19 -6.77 -13.26 16.82
N THR A 20 -6.73 -13.19 15.48
CA THR A 20 -5.64 -13.81 14.70
C THR A 20 -4.40 -12.92 14.70
N THR A 21 -3.23 -13.56 14.70
CA THR A 21 -1.96 -12.86 14.54
C THR A 21 -1.67 -12.63 13.08
N VAL A 22 -1.37 -11.38 12.72
CA VAL A 22 -1.07 -10.94 11.36
C VAL A 22 0.28 -10.24 11.30
N ASN A 23 0.99 -10.39 10.18
CA ASN A 23 2.16 -9.58 9.85
C ASN A 23 1.79 -8.60 8.74
N VAL A 24 1.98 -7.30 8.98
CA VAL A 24 1.79 -6.24 7.98
C VAL A 24 3.07 -5.45 7.81
N LYS A 25 3.38 -5.07 6.56
CA LYS A 25 4.56 -4.30 6.21
C LYS A 25 4.15 -3.11 5.35
N GLY A 26 4.68 -1.93 5.64
CA GLY A 26 4.32 -0.74 4.88
C GLY A 26 5.04 0.52 5.34
N TRP A 27 4.51 1.64 4.89
CA TRP A 27 5.02 2.98 5.22
C TRP A 27 4.07 3.69 6.17
N VAL A 28 4.65 4.34 7.17
CA VAL A 28 3.93 5.17 8.12
C VAL A 28 3.38 6.41 7.43
N ARG A 29 2.07 6.59 7.50
CA ARG A 29 1.39 7.79 6.99
C ARG A 29 1.29 8.88 8.05
N THR A 30 0.93 8.49 9.26
CA THR A 30 0.88 9.38 10.41
C THR A 30 1.14 8.59 11.67
N ARG A 31 1.76 9.23 12.64
CA ARG A 31 1.84 8.76 14.02
C ARG A 31 1.23 9.81 14.93
N ARG A 32 0.42 9.38 15.87
CA ARG A 32 -0.19 10.21 16.90
C ARG A 32 -0.35 9.38 18.16
N GLY A 33 -0.34 9.99 19.30
CA GLY A 33 -0.54 9.26 20.55
C GLY A 33 -0.25 10.08 21.77
N SER A 34 -0.44 9.46 22.92
CA SER A 34 -0.10 9.96 24.25
C SER A 34 1.16 9.25 24.77
N LYS A 35 1.51 9.54 26.02
CA LYS A 35 2.62 8.85 26.71
C LYS A 35 2.40 7.33 26.87
N GLN A 36 1.16 6.86 26.93
CA GLN A 36 0.81 5.45 27.16
C GLN A 36 0.53 4.69 25.86
N VAL A 37 -0.14 5.31 24.89
CA VAL A 37 -0.57 4.64 23.66
C VAL A 37 -0.20 5.45 22.43
N SER A 38 0.40 4.81 21.44
CA SER A 38 0.72 5.40 20.14
C SER A 38 -0.10 4.74 19.03
N PHE A 39 -0.72 5.56 18.19
CA PHE A 39 -1.49 5.12 17.02
C PHE A 39 -0.68 5.41 15.76
N ILE A 40 -0.42 4.37 14.98
CA ILE A 40 0.33 4.46 13.72
C ILE A 40 -0.61 4.10 12.57
N ALA A 41 -0.80 5.01 11.63
CA ALA A 41 -1.51 4.72 10.39
C ALA A 41 -0.51 4.17 9.36
N LEU A 42 -0.66 2.90 8.99
CA LEU A 42 0.22 2.19 8.05
C LEU A 42 -0.48 1.97 6.70
N ASN A 43 0.29 2.11 5.62
CA ASN A 43 -0.17 1.85 4.26
C ASN A 43 0.88 1.09 3.46
N ASP A 44 0.47 0.04 2.75
CA ASP A 44 1.35 -0.78 1.90
C ASP A 44 1.14 -0.55 0.40
N GLY A 45 0.27 0.38 0.03
CA GLY A 45 -0.11 0.67 -1.34
C GLY A 45 -1.16 -0.26 -1.95
N SER A 46 -1.59 -1.31 -1.27
CA SER A 46 -2.65 -2.22 -1.77
C SER A 46 -4.03 -1.55 -1.80
N THR A 47 -4.24 -0.55 -0.95
CA THR A 47 -5.46 0.25 -0.86
C THR A 47 -5.15 1.71 -0.60
N ILE A 48 -6.13 2.60 -0.80
CA ILE A 48 -6.05 4.02 -0.42
C ILE A 48 -6.17 4.17 1.10
N ASN A 49 -6.92 3.27 1.74
CA ASN A 49 -7.15 3.30 3.18
C ASN A 49 -5.91 2.82 3.94
N ASN A 50 -5.77 3.30 5.17
CA ASN A 50 -4.71 2.89 6.07
C ASN A 50 -5.26 1.91 7.10
N VAL A 51 -4.41 1.01 7.61
CA VAL A 51 -4.73 0.27 8.84
C VAL A 51 -4.17 1.02 10.03
N GLN A 52 -4.92 1.08 11.12
CA GLN A 52 -4.46 1.63 12.39
C GLN A 52 -3.78 0.54 13.21
N ILE A 53 -2.58 0.86 13.65
CA ILE A 53 -1.79 0.03 14.56
C ILE A 53 -1.80 0.72 15.89
N VAL A 54 -2.18 -0.01 16.92
CA VAL A 54 -2.19 0.43 18.32
C VAL A 54 -0.96 -0.13 19.00
N VAL A 55 -0.14 0.76 19.52
CA VAL A 55 1.12 0.42 20.17
C VAL A 55 1.07 0.85 21.61
N ASP A 56 1.31 -0.09 22.49
CA ASP A 56 1.50 0.15 23.92
C ASP A 56 2.94 0.66 24.12
N VAL A 57 3.07 1.93 24.54
CA VAL A 57 4.37 2.58 24.70
C VAL A 57 5.16 1.98 25.88
N ASP A 58 4.46 1.51 26.92
CA ASP A 58 5.08 0.91 28.10
C ASP A 58 5.78 -0.41 27.77
N LYS A 59 5.28 -1.15 26.76
CA LYS A 59 5.86 -2.43 26.31
C LYS A 59 7.05 -2.28 25.40
N LEU A 60 7.00 -1.35 24.44
CA LEU A 60 8.02 -1.19 23.41
C LEU A 60 9.06 -0.11 23.71
N GLY A 61 8.76 0.79 24.63
CA GLY A 61 9.61 1.91 24.99
C GLY A 61 9.48 3.12 24.06
N GLU A 62 9.48 4.32 24.64
CA GLU A 62 9.35 5.57 23.90
C GLU A 62 10.54 5.82 22.93
N GLU A 63 11.75 5.46 23.37
CA GLU A 63 12.98 5.59 22.56
C GLU A 63 12.90 4.79 21.25
N PHE A 64 12.38 3.56 21.32
CA PHE A 64 12.20 2.71 20.15
C PHE A 64 11.20 3.31 19.14
N LEU A 65 10.21 4.06 19.63
CA LEU A 65 9.19 4.66 18.77
C LEU A 65 9.63 5.98 18.12
N LYS A 66 10.68 6.64 18.62
CA LYS A 66 11.15 7.95 18.09
C LYS A 66 11.43 7.91 16.57
N PRO A 67 12.15 6.93 16.01
CA PRO A 67 12.45 6.87 14.59
C PRO A 67 11.24 6.51 13.71
N ILE A 68 10.11 6.13 14.29
CA ILE A 68 8.88 5.82 13.56
C ILE A 68 8.14 7.13 13.24
N THR A 69 8.60 7.84 12.22
CA THR A 69 8.06 9.10 11.73
C THR A 69 7.26 8.91 10.44
N THR A 70 6.62 9.96 9.96
CA THR A 70 5.94 9.94 8.65
C THR A 70 6.92 9.58 7.54
N GLY A 71 6.61 8.54 6.77
CA GLY A 71 7.48 8.04 5.70
C GLY A 71 8.38 6.88 6.10
N ALA A 72 8.57 6.60 7.39
CA ALA A 72 9.31 5.43 7.84
C ALA A 72 8.67 4.12 7.32
N SER A 73 9.51 3.13 7.04
CA SER A 73 9.06 1.79 6.63
C SER A 73 9.21 0.82 7.79
N ILE A 74 8.12 0.12 8.11
CA ILE A 74 8.06 -0.80 9.26
C ILE A 74 7.37 -2.11 8.91
N SER A 75 7.72 -3.15 9.65
CA SER A 75 6.99 -4.41 9.73
C SER A 75 6.38 -4.51 11.12
N VAL A 76 5.14 -4.92 11.20
CA VAL A 76 4.42 -5.07 12.46
C VAL A 76 3.82 -6.46 12.55
N ASN A 77 4.14 -7.16 13.60
CA ASN A 77 3.44 -8.35 14.05
C ASN A 77 2.44 -7.93 15.13
N GLY A 78 1.22 -8.39 15.03
CA GLY A 78 0.20 -8.03 16.01
C GLY A 78 -1.09 -8.80 15.86
N THR A 79 -1.98 -8.64 16.81
CA THR A 79 -3.28 -9.28 16.84
C THR A 79 -4.33 -8.36 16.22
N LEU A 80 -5.13 -8.92 15.30
CA LEU A 80 -6.25 -8.21 14.68
C LEU A 80 -7.40 -8.08 15.68
N VAL A 81 -7.86 -6.86 15.92
CA VAL A 81 -8.95 -6.57 16.86
C VAL A 81 -10.01 -5.68 16.18
N GLN A 82 -11.22 -5.76 16.70
CA GLN A 82 -12.28 -4.85 16.28
C GLN A 82 -11.96 -3.44 16.77
N SER A 83 -12.05 -2.46 15.87
CA SER A 83 -11.82 -1.06 16.24
C SER A 83 -12.95 -0.53 17.12
N GLN A 84 -12.58 0.23 18.14
CA GLN A 84 -13.52 1.02 18.96
C GLN A 84 -13.72 2.44 18.40
N GLY A 85 -12.92 2.82 17.38
CA GLY A 85 -12.93 4.15 16.79
C GLY A 85 -13.95 4.29 15.67
N LYS A 86 -14.47 5.51 15.47
CA LYS A 86 -15.32 5.82 14.32
C LYS A 86 -14.50 5.86 13.03
N GLY A 87 -14.99 5.20 11.97
CA GLY A 87 -14.43 5.29 10.62
C GLY A 87 -13.48 4.17 10.20
N GLN A 88 -13.27 3.17 11.05
CA GLN A 88 -12.55 1.93 10.72
C GLN A 88 -13.15 0.74 11.47
N ASN A 89 -13.12 -0.44 10.84
CA ASN A 89 -13.71 -1.65 11.44
C ASN A 89 -12.68 -2.47 12.21
N VAL A 90 -11.42 -2.37 11.84
CA VAL A 90 -10.33 -3.21 12.37
C VAL A 90 -9.12 -2.38 12.77
N GLU A 91 -8.42 -2.86 13.81
CA GLU A 91 -7.14 -2.34 14.28
C GLU A 91 -6.19 -3.50 14.55
N ILE A 92 -4.89 -3.22 14.56
CA ILE A 92 -3.87 -4.20 14.91
C ILE A 92 -3.24 -3.78 16.23
N GLN A 93 -3.35 -4.60 17.25
CA GLN A 93 -2.56 -4.44 18.48
C GLN A 93 -1.17 -5.00 18.24
N ALA A 94 -0.17 -4.11 18.20
CA ALA A 94 1.20 -4.48 17.94
C ALA A 94 1.80 -5.28 19.10
N THR A 95 2.38 -6.43 18.78
CA THR A 95 3.22 -7.21 19.70
C THR A 95 4.70 -6.96 19.45
N GLU A 96 5.06 -6.79 18.19
CA GLU A 96 6.45 -6.58 17.76
C GLU A 96 6.48 -5.63 16.55
N ILE A 97 7.47 -4.76 16.53
CA ILE A 97 7.71 -3.83 15.41
C ILE A 97 9.17 -3.93 15.00
N GLU A 98 9.40 -4.06 13.71
CA GLU A 98 10.72 -4.02 13.09
C GLU A 98 10.79 -2.80 12.18
N ILE A 99 11.84 -1.97 12.31
CA ILE A 99 12.03 -0.78 11.51
C ILE A 99 12.98 -1.11 10.36
N TYR A 100 12.49 -1.08 9.13
CA TYR A 100 13.32 -1.30 7.94
C TYR A 100 14.04 -0.05 7.47
N GLY A 101 13.44 1.12 7.69
CA GLY A 101 14.03 2.40 7.35
C GLY A 101 13.33 3.55 8.05
N SER A 102 14.14 4.45 8.60
CA SER A 102 13.68 5.70 9.18
C SER A 102 13.50 6.77 8.11
N ALA A 103 12.69 7.78 8.38
CA ALA A 103 12.57 8.98 7.57
C ALA A 103 12.77 10.20 8.48
N ASP A 104 13.66 11.12 8.08
CA ASP A 104 13.86 12.36 8.83
C ASP A 104 12.62 13.27 8.64
N PRO A 105 11.93 13.65 9.72
CA PRO A 105 10.74 14.49 9.64
C PRO A 105 11.00 15.87 9.06
N ASN A 106 12.25 16.35 9.07
CA ASN A 106 12.61 17.68 8.56
C ASN A 106 12.82 17.68 7.04
N THR A 107 13.32 16.56 6.49
CA THR A 107 13.67 16.46 5.06
C THR A 107 12.63 15.69 4.25
N TYR A 108 11.79 14.84 4.89
CA TYR A 108 10.77 14.09 4.17
C TYR A 108 9.64 15.02 3.68
N PRO A 109 9.42 15.12 2.36
CA PRO A 109 8.57 16.18 1.79
C PRO A 109 7.07 15.94 1.99
N LEU A 110 6.61 14.69 2.13
CA LEU A 110 5.19 14.37 2.30
C LEU A 110 4.78 14.37 3.76
N GLN A 111 4.63 15.56 4.32
CA GLN A 111 4.11 15.75 5.68
C GLN A 111 2.58 15.63 5.74
N LYS A 112 2.00 15.64 6.95
CA LYS A 112 0.55 15.51 7.22
C LYS A 112 -0.29 16.71 6.75
N LYS A 113 0.18 17.58 5.90
CA LYS A 113 -0.54 18.74 5.35
C LYS A 113 -1.00 18.49 3.92
N GLY A 114 -1.94 19.30 3.45
CA GLY A 114 -2.30 19.32 2.03
C GLY A 114 -1.12 19.80 1.18
N HIS A 115 -0.96 19.19 0.00
CA HIS A 115 0.08 19.56 -0.96
C HIS A 115 -0.56 20.04 -2.25
N SER A 116 -0.03 21.11 -2.85
CA SER A 116 -0.49 21.59 -4.15
C SER A 116 -0.08 20.63 -5.27
N MET A 117 -0.79 20.70 -6.40
CA MET A 117 -0.48 19.84 -7.55
C MET A 117 0.88 20.18 -8.16
N GLU A 118 1.29 21.45 -8.10
CA GLU A 118 2.60 21.93 -8.55
C GLU A 118 3.71 21.28 -7.71
N PHE A 119 3.62 21.36 -6.39
CA PHE A 119 4.56 20.71 -5.48
C PHE A 119 4.66 19.20 -5.73
N LEU A 120 3.51 18.54 -5.93
CA LEU A 120 3.51 17.09 -6.21
C LEU A 120 4.14 16.73 -7.57
N ARG A 121 4.26 17.66 -8.52
CA ARG A 121 5.02 17.46 -9.75
C ARG A 121 6.53 17.55 -9.52
N GLU A 122 6.98 18.43 -8.63
CA GLU A 122 8.39 18.55 -8.25
C GLU A 122 8.90 17.25 -7.58
N ILE A 123 8.09 16.67 -6.68
CA ILE A 123 8.38 15.41 -6.01
C ILE A 123 7.73 14.19 -6.72
N ALA A 124 7.85 14.12 -8.05
CA ALA A 124 7.13 13.17 -8.88
C ALA A 124 7.27 11.69 -8.44
N HIS A 125 8.42 11.29 -7.91
CA HIS A 125 8.70 9.94 -7.42
C HIS A 125 7.92 9.57 -6.14
N LEU A 126 7.51 10.56 -5.33
CA LEU A 126 6.74 10.34 -4.09
C LEU A 126 5.23 10.57 -4.27
N ARG A 127 4.81 11.30 -5.29
CA ARG A 127 3.39 11.65 -5.49
C ARG A 127 2.42 10.45 -5.52
N PRO A 128 2.79 9.22 -5.96
CA PRO A 128 1.90 8.06 -5.91
C PRO A 128 1.49 7.68 -4.49
N ARG A 129 2.25 8.11 -3.48
CA ARG A 129 1.94 7.87 -2.06
C ARG A 129 0.83 8.80 -1.53
N THR A 130 0.47 9.86 -2.26
CA THR A 130 -0.68 10.71 -1.90
C THR A 130 -1.99 10.04 -2.32
N ASN A 131 -3.08 10.35 -1.60
CA ASN A 131 -4.38 9.76 -1.90
C ASN A 131 -4.87 10.15 -3.30
N THR A 132 -4.69 11.42 -3.69
CA THR A 132 -5.08 11.94 -5.01
C THR A 132 -4.39 11.19 -6.14
N PHE A 133 -3.07 11.16 -6.16
CA PHE A 133 -2.35 10.46 -7.22
C PHE A 133 -2.46 8.94 -7.10
N GLY A 134 -2.57 8.41 -5.88
CA GLY A 134 -2.90 6.99 -5.66
C GLY A 134 -4.21 6.59 -6.33
N ALA A 135 -5.25 7.41 -6.25
CA ALA A 135 -6.51 7.20 -6.95
C ALA A 135 -6.37 7.33 -8.46
N VAL A 136 -5.74 8.42 -8.94
CA VAL A 136 -5.51 8.66 -10.37
C VAL A 136 -4.77 7.50 -11.04
N PHE A 137 -3.68 7.00 -10.42
CA PHE A 137 -2.93 5.89 -10.99
C PHE A 137 -3.71 4.58 -11.01
N ARG A 138 -4.57 4.31 -10.02
CA ARG A 138 -5.46 3.14 -10.04
C ARG A 138 -6.49 3.21 -11.15
N ILE A 139 -7.13 4.37 -11.34
CA ILE A 139 -8.07 4.59 -12.44
C ILE A 139 -7.35 4.41 -13.78
N ARG A 140 -6.20 5.06 -13.95
CA ARG A 140 -5.39 4.95 -15.18
C ARG A 140 -5.00 3.50 -15.49
N HIS A 141 -4.58 2.75 -14.49
CA HIS A 141 -4.24 1.33 -14.63
C HIS A 141 -5.45 0.52 -15.12
N ASN A 142 -6.60 0.67 -14.46
CA ASN A 142 -7.80 -0.07 -14.81
C ASN A 142 -8.31 0.29 -16.21
N MET A 143 -8.26 1.56 -16.60
CA MET A 143 -8.65 1.99 -17.93
C MET A 143 -7.71 1.43 -19.01
N ALA A 144 -6.39 1.49 -18.80
CA ALA A 144 -5.42 0.90 -19.72
C ALA A 144 -5.64 -0.61 -19.87
N TYR A 145 -5.86 -1.31 -18.74
CA TYR A 145 -6.15 -2.74 -18.76
C TYR A 145 -7.46 -3.06 -19.49
N ALA A 146 -8.52 -2.27 -19.28
CA ALA A 146 -9.80 -2.45 -19.96
C ALA A 146 -9.67 -2.31 -21.48
N ILE A 147 -8.89 -1.33 -21.96
CA ILE A 147 -8.60 -1.14 -23.39
C ILE A 147 -7.86 -2.37 -23.93
N HIS A 148 -6.80 -2.81 -23.27
CA HIS A 148 -6.06 -4.00 -23.68
C HIS A 148 -6.93 -5.25 -23.70
N LYS A 149 -7.78 -5.43 -22.68
CA LYS A 149 -8.71 -6.56 -22.58
C LYS A 149 -9.74 -6.54 -23.70
N PHE A 150 -10.28 -5.36 -24.04
CA PHE A 150 -11.22 -5.19 -25.15
C PHE A 150 -10.61 -5.63 -26.47
N PHE A 151 -9.45 -5.10 -26.82
CA PHE A 151 -8.76 -5.47 -28.05
C PHE A 151 -8.30 -6.92 -28.08
N HIS A 152 -7.95 -7.50 -26.96
CA HIS A 152 -7.60 -8.91 -26.86
C HIS A 152 -8.82 -9.83 -27.09
N ALA A 153 -9.99 -9.44 -26.59
CA ALA A 153 -11.23 -10.21 -26.72
C ALA A 153 -11.92 -10.02 -28.08
N THR A 154 -11.55 -8.99 -28.84
CA THR A 154 -12.13 -8.69 -30.13
C THR A 154 -11.25 -9.29 -31.22
N PRO A 155 -11.80 -10.02 -32.21
CA PRO A 155 -11.01 -10.63 -33.31
C PRO A 155 -10.39 -9.61 -34.25
N LEU A 156 -10.55 -8.32 -34.00
CA LEU A 156 -9.83 -7.26 -34.69
C LEU A 156 -8.33 -7.40 -34.39
N CYS A 157 -7.66 -7.95 -35.35
CA CYS A 157 -6.22 -8.22 -35.37
C CYS A 157 -5.46 -6.90 -35.22
N VAL A 158 -5.16 -6.62 -34.20
CA VAL A 158 -4.25 -6.00 -33.31
C VAL A 158 -2.91 -5.60 -33.94
N GLY A 159 -2.97 -4.62 -34.79
CA GLY A 159 -1.76 -3.86 -35.13
C GLY A 159 -1.05 -3.28 -33.89
N PHE A 160 -1.75 -3.13 -32.78
CA PHE A 160 -1.20 -2.58 -31.52
C PHE A 160 -0.45 -3.61 -30.64
N ALA A 161 -0.79 -4.89 -30.72
CA ALA A 161 -0.08 -5.95 -29.98
C ALA A 161 1.30 -6.25 -30.58
N ILE A 162 1.46 -6.00 -31.88
CA ILE A 162 2.71 -6.25 -32.59
C ILE A 162 3.82 -5.28 -32.15
N LEU A 163 3.48 -4.08 -31.72
CA LEU A 163 4.47 -3.09 -31.26
C LEU A 163 5.06 -3.38 -29.87
N ARG A 164 4.50 -4.31 -29.12
CA ARG A 164 5.01 -4.73 -27.78
C ARG A 164 5.40 -6.17 -27.66
N SER A 165 5.19 -6.95 -28.70
CA SER A 165 5.55 -8.36 -28.69
C SER A 165 7.04 -8.52 -28.96
N THR A 166 7.77 -9.00 -27.98
CA THR A 166 9.07 -9.61 -28.26
C THR A 166 8.85 -10.73 -29.29
N ARG A 167 9.80 -11.00 -30.19
CA ARG A 167 9.72 -12.01 -31.27
C ARG A 167 9.17 -13.39 -30.87
N ARG A 168 9.15 -13.73 -29.58
CA ARG A 168 8.58 -14.98 -29.04
C ARG A 168 7.05 -14.94 -28.92
N ALA A 169 6.45 -13.83 -28.54
CA ALA A 169 5.00 -13.71 -28.41
C ALA A 169 4.31 -13.65 -29.79
N ALA A 170 4.95 -13.09 -30.80
CA ALA A 170 4.44 -13.05 -32.18
C ALA A 170 4.21 -14.45 -32.78
N LYS A 171 5.05 -15.44 -32.45
CA LYS A 171 4.87 -16.81 -32.94
C LYS A 171 3.63 -17.51 -32.39
N ASN A 172 3.20 -17.16 -31.18
CA ASN A 172 2.02 -17.80 -30.55
C ASN A 172 0.70 -17.13 -30.93
N VAL A 173 0.73 -15.86 -31.38
CA VAL A 173 -0.49 -15.14 -31.80
C VAL A 173 -0.87 -15.43 -33.25
N CYS A 174 0.10 -15.72 -34.13
CA CYS A 174 -0.18 -16.02 -35.54
C CYS A 174 -0.69 -17.43 -35.81
N ASN A 175 -0.57 -18.37 -34.88
CA ASN A 175 -1.06 -19.75 -35.06
C ASN A 175 -2.58 -19.93 -34.90
N GLY A 176 -3.31 -18.86 -34.53
CA GLY A 176 -4.77 -18.86 -34.38
C GLY A 176 -5.54 -18.09 -35.45
N CYS A 177 -4.87 -17.37 -36.35
CA CYS A 177 -5.51 -16.68 -37.47
C CYS A 177 -5.41 -17.57 -38.72
N THR A 178 -6.38 -18.44 -38.91
CA THR A 178 -6.63 -19.02 -40.24
C THR A 178 -7.22 -17.90 -41.09
N LEU A 179 -6.50 -17.50 -42.13
CA LEU A 179 -6.99 -16.61 -43.17
C LEU A 179 -8.19 -17.26 -43.86
N LEU A 180 -9.36 -16.62 -43.80
CA LEU A 180 -10.40 -16.71 -44.81
C LEU A 180 -10.18 -15.56 -45.81
#